data_b68d50eb9a64ee79924e3d97df3ba6b5
#
_entry.id   b68d50eb9a64ee79924e3d97df3ba6b5
#
_cell.length_a   1.000
_cell.length_b   1.000
_cell.length_c   1.000
_cell.angle_alpha   90.00
_cell.angle_beta   90.00
_cell.angle_gamma   90.00
#
_symmetry.space_group_name_H-M   'P 1'
#
loop_
_entity.id
_entity.type
_entity.pdbx_description
1 polymer ?
#
loop_
_entity_poly.entity_id
_entity_poly.type
_entity_poly.pdbx_seq_one_letter_code
_entity_poly.pdbx_strand_id
1 'polypeptide(L)'
;MEGTGLSGALVNLQARFVDWLIGRSLRKHFRAVYVRFAAPEVVDSPPSLRFPPLREGNRGAGQVPPLRKENRGAGQVPPLREGNREGRTRSVPPAGRGNLKEGVGIGGLSELGCPVILFANHHYWWDGYLGYWLIRAWGRRMVVWMEAYRRFPPFGAIGALPFPPDDPQVRARTVRRTVHALRTEPATALLLFPEGTLHGDTERLLPFQRSLHWLACRVPQATLLPLAIHIEPSYHQYPRAYLSVGAPFQSASTDETAWLAEAAGALETLLRQTRIDARAALTDDEHTARGFQVLLRGALSIHERFYTNRAAKVHKNEYSR
;
A
#
# COMPACT_ATOMS: atom_id res chain seq x y z
N MET A 1 27.57 36.73 -6.13
CA MET A 1 27.15 35.43 -5.50
C MET A 1 25.75 35.55 -4.89
N GLU A 2 24.71 35.88 -5.64
CA GLU A 2 23.34 36.06 -5.10
C GLU A 2 22.24 35.30 -5.90
N GLY A 3 22.62 34.40 -6.79
CA GLY A 3 21.66 33.68 -7.65
C GLY A 3 21.02 32.40 -7.07
N THR A 4 21.49 31.87 -5.94
CA THR A 4 21.09 30.54 -5.44
C THR A 4 19.85 30.56 -4.52
N GLY A 5 19.55 31.68 -3.88
CA GLY A 5 18.45 31.80 -2.91
C GLY A 5 17.05 31.79 -3.56
N LEU A 6 16.87 32.51 -4.67
CA LEU A 6 15.58 32.62 -5.36
C LEU A 6 15.14 31.30 -6.01
N SER A 7 16.08 30.52 -6.57
CA SER A 7 15.79 29.22 -7.18
C SER A 7 15.30 28.20 -6.16
N GLY A 8 15.91 28.15 -4.96
CA GLY A 8 15.49 27.26 -3.88
C GLY A 8 14.10 27.59 -3.31
N ALA A 9 13.78 28.88 -3.18
CA ALA A 9 12.48 29.35 -2.70
C ALA A 9 11.34 28.99 -3.68
N LEU A 10 11.57 29.12 -4.99
CA LEU A 10 10.61 28.75 -6.04
C LEU A 10 10.36 27.24 -6.06
N VAL A 11 11.41 26.41 -5.94
CA VAL A 11 11.26 24.95 -5.87
C VAL A 11 10.44 24.54 -4.64
N ASN A 12 10.70 25.15 -3.48
CA ASN A 12 9.94 24.89 -2.27
C ASN A 12 8.47 25.32 -2.39
N LEU A 13 8.17 26.43 -3.06
CA LEU A 13 6.81 26.89 -3.31
C LEU A 13 6.07 25.94 -4.25
N GLN A 14 6.72 25.49 -5.33
CA GLN A 14 6.15 24.51 -6.25
C GLN A 14 5.88 23.16 -5.54
N ALA A 15 6.81 22.68 -4.73
CA ALA A 15 6.63 21.45 -3.95
C ALA A 15 5.41 21.55 -3.02
N ARG A 16 5.27 22.65 -2.28
CA ARG A 16 4.12 22.91 -1.39
C ARG A 16 2.80 22.99 -2.16
N PHE A 17 2.81 23.60 -3.35
CA PHE A 17 1.62 23.68 -4.21
C PHE A 17 1.20 22.29 -4.70
N VAL A 18 2.13 21.50 -5.23
CA VAL A 18 1.84 20.13 -5.70
C VAL A 18 1.38 19.25 -4.54
N ASP A 19 2.00 19.36 -3.39
CA ASP A 19 1.63 18.68 -2.16
C ASP A 19 0.19 19.00 -1.73
N TRP A 20 -0.16 20.27 -1.71
CA TRP A 20 -1.53 20.72 -1.44
C TRP A 20 -2.52 20.16 -2.47
N LEU A 21 -2.15 20.23 -3.77
CA LEU A 21 -2.99 19.73 -4.88
C LEU A 21 -3.29 18.23 -4.74
N ILE A 22 -2.25 17.42 -4.49
CA ILE A 22 -2.41 15.97 -4.30
C ILE A 22 -3.26 15.70 -3.05
N GLY A 23 -2.93 16.30 -1.92
CA GLY A 23 -3.67 16.11 -0.68
C GLY A 23 -5.14 16.54 -0.79
N ARG A 24 -5.42 17.66 -1.48
CA ARG A 24 -6.79 18.09 -1.79
C ARG A 24 -7.52 17.10 -2.69
N SER A 25 -6.83 16.62 -3.72
CA SER A 25 -7.39 15.66 -4.68
C SER A 25 -7.74 14.34 -3.99
N LEU A 26 -6.85 13.77 -3.19
CA LEU A 26 -7.10 12.56 -2.42
C LEU A 26 -8.27 12.74 -1.44
N ARG A 27 -8.32 13.86 -0.69
CA ARG A 27 -9.44 14.14 0.23
C ARG A 27 -10.77 14.29 -0.46
N LYS A 28 -10.78 14.77 -1.70
CA LYS A 28 -12.02 14.93 -2.49
C LYS A 28 -12.56 13.60 -3.02
N HIS A 29 -11.68 12.67 -3.39
CA HIS A 29 -12.05 11.47 -4.11
C HIS A 29 -12.11 10.21 -3.25
N PHE A 30 -11.48 10.22 -2.08
CA PHE A 30 -11.50 9.08 -1.16
C PHE A 30 -12.22 9.44 0.13
N ARG A 31 -12.90 8.47 0.72
CA ARG A 31 -13.42 8.53 2.08
C ARG A 31 -12.28 8.49 3.10
N ALA A 32 -11.36 7.56 2.90
CA ALA A 32 -10.15 7.42 3.70
C ALA A 32 -9.07 6.69 2.90
N VAL A 33 -7.82 6.93 3.28
CA VAL A 33 -6.66 6.14 2.86
C VAL A 33 -6.11 5.48 4.10
N TYR A 34 -5.98 4.16 4.05
CA TYR A 34 -5.45 3.33 5.13
C TYR A 34 -4.07 2.82 4.75
N VAL A 35 -3.21 2.65 5.75
CA VAL A 35 -1.89 2.05 5.58
C VAL A 35 -1.67 1.00 6.64
N ARG A 36 -0.99 -0.09 6.29
CA ARG A 36 -0.39 -1.02 7.23
C ARG A 36 1.02 -1.38 6.79
N PHE A 37 1.82 -1.77 7.77
CA PHE A 37 3.16 -2.30 7.57
C PHE A 37 3.15 -3.74 8.08
N ALA A 38 3.72 -4.68 7.32
CA ALA A 38 3.99 -5.99 7.84
C ALA A 38 4.86 -5.81 9.10
N ALA A 39 4.46 -6.42 10.21
CA ALA A 39 5.34 -6.51 11.35
C ALA A 39 6.66 -7.12 10.86
N PRO A 40 7.83 -6.62 11.28
CA PRO A 40 9.05 -7.36 11.08
C PRO A 40 8.82 -8.73 11.71
N GLU A 41 8.73 -9.79 10.89
CA GLU A 41 8.81 -11.13 11.44
C GLU A 41 10.11 -11.15 12.22
N VAL A 42 10.01 -11.37 13.53
CA VAL A 42 11.15 -11.83 14.32
C VAL A 42 11.50 -13.14 13.64
N VAL A 43 12.60 -13.13 12.88
CA VAL A 43 13.16 -14.32 12.27
C VAL A 43 13.69 -15.19 13.42
N ASP A 44 12.77 -15.83 14.12
CA ASP A 44 13.12 -17.01 14.87
C ASP A 44 13.58 -18.04 13.84
N SER A 45 14.80 -18.47 14.03
CA SER A 45 15.62 -19.39 13.25
C SER A 45 14.84 -20.32 12.31
N PRO A 46 15.28 -20.52 11.05
CA PRO A 46 14.54 -21.29 10.06
C PRO A 46 14.18 -22.66 10.65
N PRO A 47 12.92 -23.11 10.48
CA PRO A 47 12.57 -24.47 10.90
C PRO A 47 13.49 -25.42 10.17
N SER A 48 14.29 -26.18 10.93
CA SER A 48 15.14 -27.22 10.40
C SER A 48 14.25 -28.20 9.61
N LEU A 49 14.37 -28.19 8.28
CA LEU A 49 13.76 -29.13 7.38
C LEU A 49 14.31 -30.53 7.70
N ARG A 50 13.74 -31.21 8.68
CA ARG A 50 13.90 -32.66 8.84
C ARG A 50 13.01 -33.29 7.78
N PHE A 51 13.59 -33.64 6.65
CA PHE A 51 12.98 -34.55 5.70
C PHE A 51 12.78 -35.91 6.42
N PRO A 52 11.57 -36.47 6.41
CA PRO A 52 11.41 -37.86 6.85
C PRO A 52 12.15 -38.78 5.86
N PRO A 53 12.80 -39.87 6.33
CA PRO A 53 13.53 -40.77 5.45
C PRO A 53 12.58 -41.40 4.45
N LEU A 54 12.97 -41.44 3.18
CA LEU A 54 12.31 -42.17 2.10
C LEU A 54 12.22 -43.66 2.49
N ARG A 55 11.01 -44.13 2.71
CA ARG A 55 10.73 -45.56 2.86
C ARG A 55 10.59 -46.16 1.47
N GLU A 56 11.57 -46.96 1.07
CA GLU A 56 11.50 -47.84 -0.09
C GLU A 56 10.43 -48.90 0.09
N GLY A 57 9.65 -49.11 -0.95
CA GLY A 57 9.07 -50.41 -1.33
C GLY A 57 7.74 -50.78 -0.71
N ASN A 58 6.65 -50.75 -1.45
CA ASN A 58 6.02 -52.01 -1.85
C ASN A 58 5.01 -51.78 -3.01
N ARG A 59 5.14 -52.60 -4.06
CA ARG A 59 4.17 -52.72 -5.17
C ARG A 59 3.01 -53.56 -4.68
N GLY A 60 1.78 -53.02 -4.76
CA GLY A 60 0.56 -53.81 -4.53
C GLY A 60 -0.58 -53.21 -5.34
N ALA A 61 -0.99 -53.89 -6.40
CA ALA A 61 -2.18 -53.61 -7.19
C ALA A 61 -3.44 -53.90 -6.35
N GLY A 62 -4.47 -53.02 -6.44
CA GLY A 62 -5.75 -53.33 -5.78
C GLY A 62 -6.79 -52.21 -5.91
N GLN A 63 -7.66 -52.39 -6.90
CA GLN A 63 -9.11 -52.13 -6.90
C GLN A 63 -9.66 -50.74 -6.50
N VAL A 64 -10.30 -50.12 -7.47
CA VAL A 64 -11.21 -48.96 -7.38
C VAL A 64 -12.58 -49.45 -6.87
N PRO A 65 -13.19 -48.87 -5.82
CA PRO A 65 -14.58 -49.08 -5.49
C PRO A 65 -15.49 -48.00 -6.09
N PRO A 66 -16.78 -48.31 -6.32
CA PRO A 66 -17.71 -47.53 -7.13
C PRO A 66 -18.35 -46.38 -6.35
N LEU A 67 -18.71 -45.32 -7.12
CA LEU A 67 -19.49 -44.16 -6.73
C LEU A 67 -20.86 -44.54 -6.15
N ARG A 68 -21.12 -44.13 -4.93
CA ARG A 68 -22.44 -44.22 -4.27
C ARG A 68 -23.13 -42.87 -4.37
N LYS A 69 -24.28 -42.86 -5.07
CA LYS A 69 -25.26 -41.75 -5.07
C LYS A 69 -26.04 -41.82 -3.76
N GLU A 70 -26.11 -40.71 -3.02
CA GLU A 70 -27.12 -40.50 -1.97
C GLU A 70 -27.67 -39.08 -2.03
N ASN A 71 -28.85 -39.00 -2.35
CA ASN A 71 -30.14 -38.48 -1.93
C ASN A 71 -30.17 -37.17 -1.13
N ARG A 72 -30.98 -36.29 -1.68
CA ARG A 72 -31.50 -35.04 -1.12
C ARG A 72 -32.36 -35.31 0.12
N GLY A 73 -32.04 -34.64 1.23
CA GLY A 73 -32.90 -34.49 2.38
C GLY A 73 -33.09 -33.01 2.72
N ALA A 74 -34.31 -32.52 2.59
CA ALA A 74 -34.73 -31.22 3.08
C ALA A 74 -34.72 -31.20 4.61
N GLY A 75 -33.98 -30.28 5.22
CA GLY A 75 -33.86 -30.10 6.67
C GLY A 75 -34.17 -28.66 7.07
N GLN A 76 -35.17 -28.55 7.92
CA GLN A 76 -35.80 -27.40 8.52
C GLN A 76 -34.87 -26.40 9.16
N VAL A 77 -35.21 -25.08 9.01
CA VAL A 77 -34.58 -23.94 9.65
C VAL A 77 -35.09 -23.85 11.11
N PRO A 78 -34.22 -23.79 12.14
CA PRO A 78 -34.64 -23.55 13.51
C PRO A 78 -34.84 -22.03 13.78
N PRO A 79 -35.73 -21.67 14.73
CA PRO A 79 -36.09 -20.27 15.03
C PRO A 79 -34.99 -19.54 15.79
N LEU A 80 -34.89 -18.24 15.50
CA LEU A 80 -34.01 -17.26 16.13
C LEU A 80 -34.39 -17.09 17.63
N ARG A 81 -33.45 -17.32 18.50
CA ARG A 81 -33.52 -17.01 19.93
C ARG A 81 -33.13 -15.56 20.16
N GLU A 82 -34.06 -14.74 20.64
CA GLU A 82 -33.78 -13.40 21.17
C GLU A 82 -32.92 -13.52 22.43
N GLY A 83 -31.72 -12.98 22.36
CA GLY A 83 -30.81 -12.85 23.49
C GLY A 83 -30.63 -11.39 23.88
N ASN A 84 -31.07 -11.03 25.08
CA ASN A 84 -30.83 -9.76 25.77
C ASN A 84 -29.37 -9.33 25.64
N ARG A 85 -29.11 -8.14 25.09
CA ARG A 85 -27.82 -7.45 25.14
C ARG A 85 -27.97 -6.21 26.04
N GLU A 86 -27.52 -6.33 27.26
CA GLU A 86 -27.21 -5.17 28.07
C GLU A 86 -26.04 -4.41 27.50
N GLY A 87 -26.25 -3.14 27.19
CA GLY A 87 -25.28 -2.26 26.55
C GLY A 87 -24.21 -1.79 27.52
N ARG A 88 -22.96 -1.97 27.13
CA ARG A 88 -21.82 -1.16 27.57
C ARG A 88 -21.40 -0.24 26.43
N THR A 89 -21.92 0.97 26.45
CA THR A 89 -21.47 2.06 25.59
C THR A 89 -20.09 2.55 26.04
N ARG A 90 -19.03 2.22 25.28
CA ARG A 90 -17.76 2.91 25.40
C ARG A 90 -17.84 4.21 24.59
N SER A 91 -17.61 5.32 25.24
CA SER A 91 -17.55 6.66 24.65
C SER A 91 -16.45 6.78 23.60
N VAL A 92 -16.83 7.16 22.38
CA VAL A 92 -15.92 7.54 21.29
C VAL A 92 -15.59 9.03 21.46
N PRO A 93 -14.32 9.42 21.54
CA PRO A 93 -13.94 10.83 21.63
C PRO A 93 -14.29 11.58 20.33
N PRO A 94 -14.62 12.89 20.41
CA PRO A 94 -15.00 13.69 19.26
C PRO A 94 -13.84 13.83 18.29
N ALA A 95 -14.15 13.74 16.99
CA ALA A 95 -13.20 13.91 15.90
C ALA A 95 -12.60 15.33 15.92
N GLY A 96 -11.45 15.49 16.56
CA GLY A 96 -10.66 16.71 16.52
C GLY A 96 -10.22 17.01 15.10
N ARG A 97 -10.21 18.31 14.70
CA ARG A 97 -9.55 18.81 13.51
C ARG A 97 -8.05 18.55 13.66
N GLY A 98 -7.59 17.35 13.28
CA GLY A 98 -6.19 16.97 13.33
C GLY A 98 -5.36 17.79 12.35
N ASN A 99 -4.59 18.71 12.90
CA ASN A 99 -3.42 19.28 12.22
C ASN A 99 -2.43 18.12 11.96
N LEU A 100 -1.81 18.09 10.77
CA LEU A 100 -0.78 17.17 10.29
C LEU A 100 0.51 17.11 11.17
N LYS A 101 0.45 17.50 12.44
CA LYS A 101 1.55 17.46 13.42
C LYS A 101 1.57 16.24 14.31
N GLU A 102 0.51 15.43 14.32
CA GLU A 102 0.56 14.13 14.96
C GLU A 102 1.08 13.13 13.92
N GLY A 103 2.38 12.90 13.95
CA GLY A 103 3.02 11.86 13.19
C GLY A 103 2.33 10.54 13.53
N VAL A 104 1.65 9.93 12.56
CA VAL A 104 1.28 8.53 12.62
C VAL A 104 2.58 7.81 12.97
N GLY A 105 2.65 7.23 14.17
CA GLY A 105 3.79 6.42 14.59
C GLY A 105 3.89 5.22 13.65
N ILE A 106 4.58 5.42 12.53
CA ILE A 106 4.86 4.40 11.53
C ILE A 106 5.99 3.56 12.13
N GLY A 107 5.58 2.60 12.98
CA GLY A 107 6.51 1.80 13.78
C GLY A 107 7.56 1.12 12.94
N GLY A 108 8.81 1.20 13.39
CA GLY A 108 9.93 0.39 12.92
C GLY A 108 10.57 0.77 11.59
N LEU A 109 9.82 1.24 10.61
CA LEU A 109 10.34 1.56 9.27
C LEU A 109 10.85 3.01 9.12
N SER A 110 10.45 3.92 10.02
CA SER A 110 11.00 5.29 10.09
C SER A 110 12.49 5.29 10.43
N GLU A 111 12.97 4.24 11.08
CA GLU A 111 14.37 4.07 11.52
C GLU A 111 15.28 3.43 10.46
N LEU A 112 14.76 3.04 9.29
CA LEU A 112 15.62 2.55 8.22
C LEU A 112 16.60 3.64 7.78
N GLY A 113 17.82 3.58 8.26
CA GLY A 113 18.93 4.47 7.90
C GLY A 113 19.46 4.28 6.47
N CYS A 114 18.74 3.56 5.61
CA CYS A 114 19.10 3.21 4.24
C CYS A 114 18.02 3.65 3.25
N PRO A 115 18.35 3.83 1.97
CA PRO A 115 17.38 4.11 0.93
C PRO A 115 16.41 2.94 0.73
N VAL A 116 15.24 3.24 0.16
CA VAL A 116 14.17 2.25 -0.03
C VAL A 116 13.75 2.20 -1.48
N ILE A 117 13.49 1.00 -1.99
CA ILE A 117 12.81 0.77 -3.27
C ILE A 117 11.46 0.15 -2.95
N LEU A 118 10.39 0.94 -3.08
CA LEU A 118 9.01 0.45 -3.02
C LEU A 118 8.62 -0.02 -4.41
N PHE A 119 8.38 -1.32 -4.59
CA PHE A 119 7.85 -1.86 -5.83
C PHE A 119 6.37 -2.19 -5.65
N ALA A 120 5.53 -1.57 -6.50
CA ALA A 120 4.07 -1.56 -6.34
C ALA A 120 3.37 -2.06 -7.61
N ASN A 121 2.14 -2.59 -7.44
CA ASN A 121 1.22 -2.82 -8.55
C ASN A 121 0.74 -1.49 -9.16
N HIS A 122 0.34 -1.52 -10.45
CA HIS A 122 -0.08 -0.32 -11.18
C HIS A 122 -1.45 -0.50 -11.86
N HIS A 123 -2.50 -0.50 -11.03
CA HIS A 123 -3.87 -0.77 -11.46
C HIS A 123 -4.75 0.48 -11.57
N TYR A 124 -4.38 1.55 -10.88
CA TYR A 124 -5.22 2.75 -10.77
C TYR A 124 -4.45 4.01 -11.11
N TRP A 125 -5.12 4.95 -11.70
CA TRP A 125 -4.55 6.29 -11.96
C TRP A 125 -4.04 6.98 -10.67
N TRP A 126 -4.61 6.61 -9.52
CA TRP A 126 -4.28 7.18 -8.22
C TRP A 126 -2.99 6.63 -7.58
N ASP A 127 -2.42 5.56 -8.10
CA ASP A 127 -1.31 4.83 -7.46
C ASP A 127 -0.11 5.73 -7.17
N GLY A 128 0.26 6.59 -8.12
CA GLY A 128 1.34 7.56 -7.94
C GLY A 128 1.07 8.57 -6.81
N TYR A 129 -0.18 9.02 -6.67
CA TYR A 129 -0.58 9.97 -5.62
C TYR A 129 -0.63 9.29 -4.25
N LEU A 130 -1.16 8.08 -4.19
CA LEU A 130 -1.23 7.28 -2.96
C LEU A 130 0.16 6.93 -2.46
N GLY A 131 1.05 6.44 -3.36
CA GLY A 131 2.44 6.15 -3.03
C GLY A 131 3.22 7.39 -2.60
N TYR A 132 3.02 8.54 -3.27
CA TYR A 132 3.60 9.81 -2.85
C TYR A 132 3.17 10.18 -1.43
N TRP A 133 1.87 10.10 -1.13
CA TRP A 133 1.33 10.47 0.17
C TRP A 133 1.87 9.59 1.29
N LEU A 134 2.05 8.29 1.02
CA LEU A 134 2.70 7.36 1.93
C LEU A 134 4.16 7.74 2.20
N ILE A 135 4.97 7.91 1.15
CA ILE A 135 6.40 8.23 1.25
C ILE A 135 6.62 9.55 2.00
N ARG A 136 5.77 10.55 1.72
CA ARG A 136 5.78 11.83 2.40
C ARG A 136 5.45 11.71 3.89
N ALA A 137 4.39 10.96 4.23
CA ALA A 137 4.03 10.72 5.62
C ALA A 137 5.13 9.96 6.39
N TRP A 138 5.91 9.19 5.66
CA TRP A 138 7.08 8.48 6.17
C TRP A 138 8.31 9.39 6.36
N GLY A 139 8.23 10.64 5.96
CA GLY A 139 9.34 11.62 6.07
C GLY A 139 10.45 11.40 5.06
N ARG A 140 10.21 10.62 4.00
CA ARG A 140 11.20 10.31 2.97
C ARG A 140 11.03 11.18 1.73
N ARG A 141 12.14 11.36 0.99
CA ARG A 141 12.15 12.01 -0.30
C ARG A 141 11.78 11.01 -1.39
N MET A 142 10.69 11.27 -2.10
CA MET A 142 10.27 10.42 -3.20
C MET A 142 11.14 10.62 -4.43
N VAL A 143 11.37 9.53 -5.15
CA VAL A 143 11.74 9.49 -6.57
C VAL A 143 10.71 8.60 -7.27
N VAL A 144 10.19 9.03 -8.41
CA VAL A 144 9.27 8.23 -9.23
C VAL A 144 9.51 8.51 -10.71
N TRP A 145 9.43 7.50 -11.55
CA TRP A 145 9.53 7.66 -13.01
C TRP A 145 8.17 7.97 -13.58
N MET A 146 8.07 9.04 -14.36
CA MET A 146 6.80 9.54 -14.88
C MET A 146 6.86 9.71 -16.40
N GLU A 147 6.11 8.90 -17.13
CA GLU A 147 5.99 8.99 -18.58
C GLU A 147 5.39 10.34 -19.00
N ALA A 148 4.28 10.73 -18.39
CA ALA A 148 3.55 11.96 -18.70
C ALA A 148 4.18 13.23 -18.08
N TYR A 149 5.47 13.20 -17.69
CA TYR A 149 6.14 14.32 -17.02
C TYR A 149 6.01 15.66 -17.77
N ARG A 150 6.11 15.62 -19.12
CA ARG A 150 6.00 16.81 -19.96
C ARG A 150 4.64 17.52 -19.86
N ARG A 151 3.58 16.80 -19.46
CA ARG A 151 2.23 17.37 -19.30
C ARG A 151 2.07 18.15 -17.99
N PHE A 152 2.86 17.83 -16.97
CA PHE A 152 2.84 18.51 -15.68
C PHE A 152 4.23 18.57 -15.01
N PRO A 153 5.15 19.40 -15.53
CA PRO A 153 6.51 19.53 -15.01
C PRO A 153 6.62 19.88 -13.51
N PRO A 154 5.63 20.58 -12.88
CA PRO A 154 5.71 20.87 -11.45
C PRO A 154 5.84 19.64 -10.54
N PHE A 155 5.45 18.43 -10.99
CA PHE A 155 5.70 17.19 -10.24
C PHE A 155 7.20 16.90 -10.02
N GLY A 156 8.10 17.52 -10.79
CA GLY A 156 9.54 17.47 -10.55
C GLY A 156 9.94 18.00 -9.16
N ALA A 157 9.19 18.97 -8.63
CA ALA A 157 9.45 19.52 -7.29
C ALA A 157 9.19 18.53 -6.15
N ILE A 158 8.41 17.48 -6.39
CA ILE A 158 8.12 16.40 -5.42
C ILE A 158 8.84 15.09 -5.75
N GLY A 159 9.77 15.09 -6.72
CA GLY A 159 10.62 13.94 -7.03
C GLY A 159 10.24 13.13 -8.26
N ALA A 160 9.23 13.57 -9.05
CA ALA A 160 8.98 12.94 -10.34
C ALA A 160 10.11 13.23 -11.31
N LEU A 161 10.55 12.20 -12.04
CA LEU A 161 11.58 12.28 -13.06
C LEU A 161 11.00 11.87 -14.43
N PRO A 162 11.39 12.56 -15.53
CA PRO A 162 10.87 12.23 -16.85
C PRO A 162 11.33 10.85 -17.30
N PHE A 163 10.40 10.02 -17.77
CA PHE A 163 10.67 8.68 -18.27
C PHE A 163 9.85 8.40 -19.56
N PRO A 164 10.02 9.20 -20.62
CA PRO A 164 9.25 9.07 -21.84
C PRO A 164 9.60 7.77 -22.58
N PRO A 165 8.63 7.10 -23.23
CA PRO A 165 8.88 5.86 -23.97
C PRO A 165 9.72 6.07 -25.22
N ASP A 166 9.62 7.25 -25.81
CA ASP A 166 10.22 7.66 -27.10
C ASP A 166 11.64 8.25 -27.00
N ASP A 167 12.16 8.49 -25.78
CA ASP A 167 13.48 9.09 -25.58
C ASP A 167 14.39 8.24 -24.67
N PRO A 168 15.17 7.29 -25.25
CA PRO A 168 16.08 6.44 -24.48
C PRO A 168 17.16 7.21 -23.73
N GLN A 169 17.59 8.38 -24.25
CA GLN A 169 18.63 9.19 -23.60
C GLN A 169 18.11 9.86 -22.33
N VAL A 170 16.88 10.37 -22.34
CA VAL A 170 16.21 10.89 -21.15
C VAL A 170 16.01 9.77 -20.14
N ARG A 171 15.54 8.61 -20.55
CA ARG A 171 15.41 7.43 -19.66
C ARG A 171 16.74 7.05 -19.02
N ALA A 172 17.81 6.95 -19.79
CA ALA A 172 19.14 6.63 -19.26
C ALA A 172 19.66 7.68 -18.27
N ARG A 173 19.40 8.98 -18.51
CA ARG A 173 19.71 10.06 -17.55
C ARG A 173 18.90 9.92 -16.27
N THR A 174 17.60 9.64 -16.38
CA THR A 174 16.71 9.43 -15.24
C THR A 174 17.18 8.25 -14.39
N VAL A 175 17.50 7.12 -15.00
CA VAL A 175 18.03 5.93 -14.29
C VAL A 175 19.33 6.26 -13.56
N ARG A 176 20.30 6.93 -14.20
CA ARG A 176 21.55 7.34 -13.54
C ARG A 176 21.31 8.26 -12.35
N ARG A 177 20.40 9.24 -12.51
CA ARG A 177 20.02 10.16 -11.42
C ARG A 177 19.36 9.42 -10.25
N THR A 178 18.50 8.44 -10.56
CA THR A 178 17.85 7.59 -9.55
C THR A 178 18.88 6.78 -8.76
N VAL A 179 19.80 6.10 -9.43
CA VAL A 179 20.87 5.32 -8.80
C VAL A 179 21.76 6.23 -7.94
N HIS A 180 22.11 7.42 -8.44
CA HIS A 180 22.89 8.38 -7.68
C HIS A 180 22.16 8.80 -6.39
N ALA A 181 20.90 9.20 -6.48
CA ALA A 181 20.09 9.60 -5.32
C ALA A 181 19.99 8.47 -4.28
N LEU A 182 19.70 7.23 -4.72
CA LEU A 182 19.64 6.07 -3.83
C LEU A 182 20.98 5.72 -3.18
N ARG A 183 22.12 6.06 -3.81
CA ARG A 183 23.45 5.80 -3.23
C ARG A 183 23.91 6.87 -2.27
N THR A 184 23.49 8.12 -2.47
CA THR A 184 24.01 9.27 -1.73
C THR A 184 23.08 9.82 -0.68
N GLU A 185 21.78 9.53 -0.78
CA GLU A 185 20.75 10.10 0.09
C GLU A 185 19.96 9.00 0.79
N PRO A 186 20.30 8.61 2.04
CA PRO A 186 19.64 7.51 2.76
C PRO A 186 18.13 7.69 2.95
N ALA A 187 17.64 8.93 3.01
CA ALA A 187 16.22 9.24 3.12
C ALA A 187 15.44 9.12 1.79
N THR A 188 16.11 8.70 0.70
CA THR A 188 15.42 8.54 -0.60
C THR A 188 14.57 7.27 -0.62
N ALA A 189 13.34 7.40 -1.15
CA ALA A 189 12.46 6.29 -1.46
C ALA A 189 12.09 6.33 -2.95
N LEU A 190 12.48 5.31 -3.71
CA LEU A 190 12.02 5.12 -5.08
C LEU A 190 10.67 4.42 -5.07
N LEU A 191 9.64 5.04 -5.67
CA LEU A 191 8.41 4.36 -6.01
C LEU A 191 8.54 3.81 -7.44
N LEU A 192 8.52 2.50 -7.57
CA LEU A 192 8.67 1.81 -8.85
C LEU A 192 7.44 0.95 -9.13
N PHE A 193 6.92 1.04 -10.35
CA PHE A 193 5.87 0.16 -10.85
C PHE A 193 6.50 -0.83 -11.84
N PRO A 194 6.89 -2.03 -11.38
CA PRO A 194 7.69 -2.95 -12.20
C PRO A 194 6.91 -3.55 -13.38
N GLU A 195 5.60 -3.46 -13.39
CA GLU A 195 4.74 -3.84 -14.53
C GLU A 195 4.98 -2.94 -15.76
N GLY A 196 5.49 -1.72 -15.56
CA GLY A 196 5.87 -0.80 -16.62
C GLY A 196 4.72 -0.11 -17.33
N THR A 197 3.49 -0.47 -17.05
CA THR A 197 2.29 0.14 -17.63
C THR A 197 1.13 0.15 -16.63
N LEU A 198 0.28 1.16 -16.74
CA LEU A 198 -0.98 1.21 -16.01
C LEU A 198 -2.00 0.32 -16.75
N HIS A 199 -2.64 -0.61 -16.02
CA HIS A 199 -3.67 -1.48 -16.59
C HIS A 199 -4.86 -1.64 -15.63
N GLY A 200 -6.05 -1.89 -16.21
CA GLY A 200 -7.29 -1.97 -15.43
C GLY A 200 -7.61 -3.36 -14.86
N ASP A 201 -6.79 -4.37 -15.14
CA ASP A 201 -6.99 -5.72 -14.59
C ASP A 201 -6.46 -5.77 -13.16
N THR A 202 -7.37 -5.56 -12.19
CA THR A 202 -7.01 -5.51 -10.78
C THR A 202 -6.82 -6.89 -10.15
N GLU A 203 -7.15 -7.98 -10.85
CA GLU A 203 -7.09 -9.33 -10.27
C GLU A 203 -5.72 -9.99 -10.40
N ARG A 204 -4.87 -9.53 -11.31
CA ARG A 204 -3.55 -10.09 -11.57
C ARG A 204 -2.48 -9.01 -11.76
N LEU A 205 -1.23 -9.39 -11.61
CA LEU A 205 -0.07 -8.58 -11.98
C LEU A 205 0.40 -8.94 -13.40
N LEU A 206 0.90 -7.94 -14.12
CA LEU A 206 1.66 -8.19 -15.35
C LEU A 206 3.08 -8.65 -15.01
N PRO A 207 3.78 -9.32 -15.95
CA PRO A 207 5.18 -9.71 -15.75
C PRO A 207 6.05 -8.49 -15.42
N PHE A 208 6.93 -8.64 -14.43
CA PHE A 208 7.80 -7.55 -13.99
C PHE A 208 8.91 -7.28 -15.02
N GLN A 209 9.17 -6.01 -15.24
CA GLN A 209 10.26 -5.54 -16.08
C GLN A 209 11.61 -5.73 -15.37
N ARG A 210 12.66 -5.96 -16.14
CA ARG A 210 14.06 -6.14 -15.66
C ARG A 210 14.59 -4.96 -14.83
N SER A 211 13.97 -3.80 -14.93
CA SER A 211 14.38 -2.58 -14.21
C SER A 211 14.44 -2.77 -12.70
N LEU A 212 13.54 -3.56 -12.11
CA LEU A 212 13.53 -3.83 -10.67
C LEU A 212 14.78 -4.61 -10.26
N HIS A 213 15.07 -5.73 -10.93
CA HIS A 213 16.25 -6.55 -10.66
C HIS A 213 17.55 -5.76 -10.92
N TRP A 214 17.62 -5.04 -12.03
CA TRP A 214 18.77 -4.21 -12.36
C TRP A 214 19.07 -3.16 -11.29
N LEU A 215 18.05 -2.49 -10.77
CA LEU A 215 18.20 -1.52 -9.66
C LEU A 215 18.66 -2.21 -8.37
N ALA A 216 18.08 -3.36 -8.02
CA ALA A 216 18.46 -4.13 -6.85
C ALA A 216 19.96 -4.52 -6.88
N CYS A 217 20.46 -4.94 -8.04
CA CYS A 217 21.89 -5.21 -8.24
C CYS A 217 22.77 -3.96 -8.15
N ARG A 218 22.28 -2.80 -8.58
CA ARG A 218 23.06 -1.54 -8.62
C ARG A 218 23.05 -0.78 -7.32
N VAL A 219 22.07 -1.01 -6.45
CA VAL A 219 21.91 -0.34 -5.17
C VAL A 219 21.65 -1.38 -4.07
N PRO A 220 22.64 -2.27 -3.79
CA PRO A 220 22.46 -3.38 -2.86
C PRO A 220 22.19 -2.94 -1.40
N GLN A 221 22.52 -1.69 -1.07
CA GLN A 221 22.23 -1.11 0.24
C GLN A 221 20.78 -0.64 0.40
N ALA A 222 20.00 -0.61 -0.68
CA ALA A 222 18.60 -0.24 -0.59
C ALA A 222 17.73 -1.41 -0.07
N THR A 223 16.82 -1.11 0.85
CA THR A 223 15.81 -2.07 1.25
C THR A 223 14.69 -2.11 0.20
N LEU A 224 14.41 -3.31 -0.32
CA LEU A 224 13.31 -3.54 -1.24
C LEU A 224 12.05 -3.90 -0.45
N LEU A 225 10.95 -3.18 -0.70
CA LEU A 225 9.67 -3.42 -0.02
C LEU A 225 8.55 -3.55 -1.06
N PRO A 226 7.78 -4.64 -1.07
CA PRO A 226 6.55 -4.73 -1.85
C PRO A 226 5.51 -3.76 -1.27
N LEU A 227 4.81 -3.04 -2.14
CA LEU A 227 3.71 -2.15 -1.78
C LEU A 227 2.45 -2.55 -2.54
N ALA A 228 1.49 -3.14 -1.86
CA ALA A 228 0.18 -3.40 -2.44
C ALA A 228 -0.70 -2.16 -2.32
N ILE A 229 -1.27 -1.72 -3.45
CA ILE A 229 -2.23 -0.62 -3.54
C ILE A 229 -3.56 -1.19 -4.00
N HIS A 230 -4.61 -1.04 -3.18
CA HIS A 230 -5.95 -1.47 -3.50
C HIS A 230 -6.97 -0.36 -3.24
N ILE A 231 -7.89 -0.16 -4.19
CA ILE A 231 -9.01 0.77 -4.05
C ILE A 231 -10.28 -0.06 -4.00
N GLU A 232 -10.96 -0.04 -2.86
CA GLU A 232 -12.22 -0.73 -2.64
C GLU A 232 -13.39 0.23 -2.86
N PRO A 233 -14.23 0.01 -3.90
CA PRO A 233 -15.49 0.69 -4.05
C PRO A 233 -16.43 0.21 -2.95
N SER A 234 -16.43 0.91 -1.82
CA SER A 234 -17.18 0.49 -0.63
C SER A 234 -18.67 0.85 -0.75
N TYR A 235 -19.44 0.45 0.27
CA TYR A 235 -20.85 0.85 0.47
C TYR A 235 -21.06 2.36 0.66
N HIS A 236 -20.00 3.16 0.56
CA HIS A 236 -19.98 4.61 0.70
C HIS A 236 -19.87 5.27 -0.67
N GLN A 237 -20.33 6.50 -0.78
CA GLN A 237 -20.24 7.31 -2.01
C GLN A 237 -18.78 7.48 -2.50
N TYR A 238 -17.82 7.54 -1.57
CA TYR A 238 -16.41 7.68 -1.87
C TYR A 238 -15.65 6.39 -1.52
N PRO A 239 -14.80 5.87 -2.42
CA PRO A 239 -14.03 4.66 -2.18
C PRO A 239 -13.04 4.83 -1.03
N ARG A 240 -12.56 3.72 -0.51
CA ARG A 240 -11.44 3.64 0.42
C ARG A 240 -10.22 3.13 -0.32
N ALA A 241 -9.03 3.68 -0.01
CA ALA A 241 -7.78 3.17 -0.53
C ALA A 241 -6.98 2.49 0.59
N TYR A 242 -6.32 1.40 0.25
CA TYR A 242 -5.54 0.57 1.18
C TYR A 242 -4.13 0.39 0.64
N LEU A 243 -3.16 0.68 1.48
CA LEU A 243 -1.73 0.58 1.22
C LEU A 243 -1.14 -0.43 2.20
N SER A 244 -0.62 -1.54 1.70
CA SER A 244 0.08 -2.52 2.54
C SER A 244 1.54 -2.57 2.12
N VAL A 245 2.44 -2.22 3.04
CA VAL A 245 3.88 -2.38 2.87
C VAL A 245 4.25 -3.74 3.44
N GLY A 246 4.82 -4.62 2.62
CA GLY A 246 5.24 -5.95 3.03
C GLY A 246 6.59 -5.95 3.75
N ALA A 247 7.01 -7.14 4.18
CA ALA A 247 8.34 -7.36 4.74
C ALA A 247 9.45 -7.05 3.72
N PRO A 248 10.67 -6.73 4.17
CA PRO A 248 11.82 -6.57 3.28
C PRO A 248 12.00 -7.78 2.37
N PHE A 249 12.06 -7.51 1.05
CA PHE A 249 12.31 -8.55 0.07
C PHE A 249 13.81 -8.82 -0.08
N GLN A 250 14.16 -10.04 -0.41
CA GLN A 250 15.55 -10.48 -0.52
C GLN A 250 16.36 -9.70 -1.55
N SER A 251 17.68 -9.64 -1.34
CA SER A 251 18.63 -9.03 -2.28
C SER A 251 18.58 -9.72 -3.65
N ALA A 252 19.02 -9.00 -4.69
CA ALA A 252 19.06 -9.55 -6.06
C ALA A 252 19.92 -10.81 -6.13
N SER A 253 19.38 -11.86 -6.77
CA SER A 253 20.08 -13.10 -7.08
C SER A 253 20.69 -13.04 -8.50
N THR A 254 21.52 -14.03 -8.83
CA THR A 254 22.11 -14.17 -10.18
C THR A 254 21.07 -14.62 -11.21
N ASP A 255 20.04 -15.35 -10.81
CA ASP A 255 18.91 -15.73 -11.68
C ASP A 255 17.86 -14.60 -11.67
N GLU A 256 17.95 -13.73 -12.65
CA GLU A 256 17.04 -12.60 -12.85
C GLU A 256 15.58 -13.06 -12.98
N THR A 257 15.34 -14.12 -13.77
CA THR A 257 13.99 -14.55 -14.10
C THR A 257 13.27 -15.13 -12.89
N ALA A 258 13.94 -16.02 -12.16
CA ALA A 258 13.41 -16.60 -10.94
C ALA A 258 13.18 -15.51 -9.87
N TRP A 259 14.14 -14.61 -9.70
CA TRP A 259 14.04 -13.53 -8.73
C TRP A 259 12.86 -12.57 -9.01
N LEU A 260 12.66 -12.20 -10.29
CA LEU A 260 11.51 -11.36 -10.68
C LEU A 260 10.17 -12.08 -10.47
N ALA A 261 10.12 -13.38 -10.73
CA ALA A 261 8.91 -14.18 -10.46
C ALA A 261 8.60 -14.26 -8.95
N GLU A 262 9.61 -14.42 -8.11
CA GLU A 262 9.46 -14.41 -6.66
C GLU A 262 9.01 -13.03 -6.14
N ALA A 263 9.57 -11.93 -6.68
CA ALA A 263 9.16 -10.58 -6.33
C ALA A 263 7.69 -10.31 -6.72
N ALA A 264 7.28 -10.77 -7.90
CA ALA A 264 5.89 -10.69 -8.34
C ALA A 264 4.96 -11.50 -7.44
N GLY A 265 5.33 -12.74 -7.09
CA GLY A 265 4.57 -13.61 -6.19
C GLY A 265 4.41 -13.02 -4.78
N ALA A 266 5.47 -12.39 -4.25
CA ALA A 266 5.41 -11.68 -2.96
C ALA A 266 4.41 -10.52 -3.00
N LEU A 267 4.46 -9.68 -4.05
CA LEU A 267 3.52 -8.58 -4.21
C LEU A 267 2.08 -9.07 -4.45
N GLU A 268 1.89 -10.11 -5.25
CA GLU A 268 0.56 -10.71 -5.52
C GLU A 268 -0.07 -11.26 -4.24
N THR A 269 0.70 -11.95 -3.42
CA THR A 269 0.24 -12.47 -2.12
C THR A 269 -0.18 -11.33 -1.20
N LEU A 270 0.64 -10.28 -1.10
CA LEU A 270 0.34 -9.08 -0.31
C LEU A 270 -0.92 -8.37 -0.82
N LEU A 271 -1.07 -8.23 -2.13
CA LEU A 271 -2.22 -7.59 -2.78
C LEU A 271 -3.51 -8.38 -2.53
N ARG A 272 -3.47 -9.70 -2.69
CA ARG A 272 -4.60 -10.60 -2.39
C ARG A 272 -5.05 -10.47 -0.94
N GLN A 273 -4.11 -10.51 0.01
CA GLN A 273 -4.43 -10.34 1.43
C GLN A 273 -5.00 -8.95 1.73
N THR A 274 -4.45 -7.91 1.10
CA THR A 274 -4.96 -6.54 1.24
C THR A 274 -6.40 -6.42 0.77
N ARG A 275 -6.77 -7.06 -0.36
CA ARG A 275 -8.15 -7.09 -0.86
C ARG A 275 -9.12 -7.81 0.09
N ILE A 276 -8.72 -8.97 0.59
CA ILE A 276 -9.53 -9.75 1.54
C ILE A 276 -9.83 -8.89 2.78
N ASP A 277 -8.80 -8.29 3.36
CA ASP A 277 -8.93 -7.49 4.57
C ASP A 277 -9.72 -6.20 4.34
N ALA A 278 -9.53 -5.55 3.18
CA ALA A 278 -10.26 -4.35 2.79
C ALA A 278 -11.76 -4.60 2.66
N ARG A 279 -12.15 -5.74 2.07
CA ARG A 279 -13.56 -6.15 1.92
C ARG A 279 -14.19 -6.58 3.23
N ALA A 280 -13.42 -7.18 4.13
CA ALA A 280 -13.90 -7.67 5.42
C ALA A 280 -14.05 -6.58 6.48
N ALA A 281 -13.38 -5.42 6.33
CA ALA A 281 -13.39 -4.35 7.31
C ALA A 281 -14.41 -3.26 6.93
N LEU A 282 -15.46 -3.09 7.74
CA LEU A 282 -16.51 -2.09 7.53
C LEU A 282 -16.34 -0.87 8.44
N THR A 283 -15.82 -1.06 9.65
CA THR A 283 -15.60 -0.03 10.67
C THR A 283 -14.13 0.31 10.86
N ASP A 284 -13.83 1.46 11.47
CA ASP A 284 -12.45 1.86 11.78
C ASP A 284 -11.78 0.90 12.77
N ASP A 285 -12.54 0.34 13.72
CA ASP A 285 -12.03 -0.66 14.69
C ASP A 285 -11.64 -1.96 13.98
N GLU A 286 -12.44 -2.42 13.03
CA GLU A 286 -12.13 -3.61 12.22
C GLU A 286 -10.90 -3.39 11.31
N HIS A 287 -10.69 -2.17 10.79
CA HIS A 287 -9.45 -1.83 10.08
C HIS A 287 -8.25 -1.89 11.00
N THR A 288 -8.37 -1.31 12.21
CA THR A 288 -7.30 -1.33 13.21
C THR A 288 -6.97 -2.76 13.67
N ALA A 289 -7.99 -3.60 13.87
CA ALA A 289 -7.80 -5.01 14.22
C ALA A 289 -7.03 -5.81 13.13
N ARG A 290 -7.06 -5.33 11.87
CA ARG A 290 -6.28 -5.89 10.74
C ARG A 290 -4.95 -5.17 10.50
N GLY A 291 -4.52 -4.34 11.44
CA GLY A 291 -3.26 -3.59 11.39
C GLY A 291 -3.29 -2.34 10.51
N PHE A 292 -4.45 -1.95 9.98
CA PHE A 292 -4.55 -0.72 9.21
C PHE A 292 -4.66 0.51 10.11
N GLN A 293 -3.94 1.55 9.75
CA GLN A 293 -3.99 2.88 10.36
C GLN A 293 -4.50 3.88 9.33
N VAL A 294 -5.19 4.92 9.79
CA VAL A 294 -5.67 5.98 8.90
C VAL A 294 -4.51 6.89 8.50
N LEU A 295 -4.14 6.85 7.23
CA LEU A 295 -3.13 7.75 6.65
C LEU A 295 -3.74 9.11 6.25
N LEU A 296 -4.98 9.11 5.76
CA LEU A 296 -5.69 10.31 5.33
C LEU A 296 -7.20 10.11 5.50
N ARG A 297 -7.87 11.08 6.11
CA ARG A 297 -9.34 11.17 6.08
C ARG A 297 -9.78 12.13 4.97
N GLY A 298 -10.80 11.72 4.21
CA GLY A 298 -11.28 12.45 3.06
C GLY A 298 -12.76 12.80 3.10
N ALA A 299 -13.43 12.69 1.96
CA ALA A 299 -14.80 13.12 1.79
C ALA A 299 -15.80 12.19 2.47
N LEU A 300 -16.80 12.79 3.10
CA LEU A 300 -17.98 12.11 3.61
C LEU A 300 -19.17 12.43 2.71
N SER A 301 -20.06 11.47 2.50
CA SER A 301 -21.33 11.70 1.83
C SER A 301 -22.20 12.69 2.60
N ILE A 302 -23.21 13.25 1.95
CA ILE A 302 -24.17 14.15 2.59
C ILE A 302 -24.86 13.43 3.78
N HIS A 303 -25.29 12.18 3.60
CA HIS A 303 -25.90 11.38 4.64
C HIS A 303 -24.98 11.20 5.85
N GLU A 304 -23.73 10.82 5.63
CA GLU A 304 -22.75 10.63 6.72
C GLU A 304 -22.48 11.91 7.50
N ARG A 305 -22.47 13.07 6.82
CA ARG A 305 -22.32 14.37 7.49
C ARG A 305 -23.51 14.70 8.38
N PHE A 306 -24.73 14.37 7.96
CA PHE A 306 -25.93 14.56 8.78
C PHE A 306 -25.91 13.67 10.01
N TYR A 307 -25.55 12.39 9.87
CA TYR A 307 -25.50 11.46 11.01
C TYR A 307 -24.40 11.83 12.01
N THR A 308 -23.21 12.18 11.54
CA THR A 308 -22.09 12.60 12.41
C THR A 308 -22.43 13.90 13.18
N ASN A 309 -23.05 14.86 12.51
CA ASN A 309 -23.47 16.11 13.15
C ASN A 309 -24.59 15.90 14.20
N ARG A 310 -25.47 14.94 13.94
CA ARG A 310 -26.57 14.62 14.89
C ARG A 310 -26.03 13.91 16.14
N ALA A 311 -25.12 12.96 15.99
CA ALA A 311 -24.46 12.27 17.10
C ALA A 311 -23.66 13.26 17.97
N ALA A 312 -22.92 14.18 17.35
CA ALA A 312 -22.16 15.22 18.06
C ALA A 312 -23.06 16.19 18.84
N LYS A 313 -24.26 16.52 18.31
CA LYS A 313 -25.23 17.38 19.03
C LYS A 313 -25.88 16.67 20.20
N VAL A 314 -26.18 15.38 20.10
CA VAL A 314 -26.76 14.59 21.21
C VAL A 314 -25.77 14.53 22.37
N HIS A 315 -24.49 14.21 22.09
CA HIS A 315 -23.44 14.18 23.13
C HIS A 315 -23.24 15.53 23.83
N LYS A 316 -23.30 16.65 23.08
CA LYS A 316 -23.13 17.98 23.66
C LYS A 316 -24.27 18.37 24.62
N ASN A 317 -25.47 17.86 24.35
CA ASN A 317 -26.65 18.13 25.23
C ASN A 317 -26.67 17.25 26.47
N GLU A 318 -26.01 16.09 26.45
CA GLU A 318 -25.94 15.20 27.66
C GLU A 318 -24.90 15.69 28.67
N TYR A 319 -23.91 16.47 28.28
CA TYR A 319 -22.89 17.05 29.16
C TYR A 319 -23.22 18.48 29.63
N SER A 320 -24.35 19.05 29.18
CA SER A 320 -24.76 20.42 29.52
C SER A 320 -25.99 20.41 30.44
N ARG A 321 -26.38 19.28 30.99
CA ARG A 321 -27.36 19.09 32.07
C ARG A 321 -26.65 18.47 33.27
#